data_c88d7b38252aecdf064b417b87007d6f
#
_entry.id   c88d7b38252aecdf064b417b87007d6f
#
_cell.length_a   1.000
_cell.length_b   1.000
_cell.length_c   1.000
_cell.angle_alpha   90.00
_cell.angle_beta   90.00
_cell.angle_gamma   90.00
#
_symmetry.space_group_name_H-M   'P 1'
#
loop_
_entity.id
_entity.type
_entity.pdbx_description
1 polymer ?
#
loop_
_entity_poly.entity_id
_entity_poly.type
_entity_poly.pdbx_seq_one_letter_code
_entity_poly.pdbx_strand_id
1 'polypeptide(L)'
;MPLNFNPKPSLVAYVTCGDPDVTTTRGIVLAAIDAGAQVVELGVPFSDPVADGPVIQRASERALKNGTTLAQVLELAREVRKQRPDAGLIVFSYLNPVLRLGLSRFCAAAADSGVDGALITDLTVEEAGDYLRAMRARELATVFLAAPTSTDQRLKRIAAASRGFVYAVSRTGVTGTREEVAADARDLVRRLRKFTRLPIAVGFGISTPAHFAEVGEFADAAVVGSAIVQAIEQAGRERAPQAVAELISSLLGQRQSTLKEHSAISTQHSAKRRSC
;
A
#
# COMPACT_ATOMS: atom_id res chain seq x y z
N MET A 1 6.80 -10.36 -11.44
CA MET A 1 7.85 -9.40 -11.90
C MET A 1 8.48 -8.74 -10.68
N PRO A 2 9.72 -8.25 -10.73
CA PRO A 2 10.26 -7.51 -9.60
C PRO A 2 9.47 -6.22 -9.40
N LEU A 3 9.12 -5.90 -8.14
CA LEU A 3 8.47 -4.65 -7.78
C LEU A 3 9.34 -3.46 -8.21
N ASN A 4 8.74 -2.46 -8.85
CA ASN A 4 9.44 -1.27 -9.32
C ASN A 4 9.35 -0.15 -8.28
N PHE A 5 10.50 0.38 -7.85
CA PHE A 5 10.62 1.49 -6.91
C PHE A 5 11.31 2.70 -7.57
N ASN A 6 10.90 3.03 -8.80
CA ASN A 6 11.32 4.23 -9.52
C ASN A 6 10.08 5.03 -9.97
N PRO A 7 10.10 6.37 -9.84
CA PRO A 7 11.14 7.20 -9.22
C PRO A 7 11.21 7.03 -7.69
N LYS A 8 12.26 7.58 -7.07
CA LYS A 8 12.40 7.64 -5.61
C LYS A 8 12.09 9.04 -5.09
N PRO A 9 11.39 9.15 -3.95
CA PRO A 9 10.70 8.06 -3.27
C PRO A 9 9.51 7.56 -4.09
N SER A 10 9.33 6.24 -4.14
CA SER A 10 8.14 5.63 -4.69
C SER A 10 6.97 5.75 -3.70
N LEU A 11 5.74 5.84 -4.19
CA LEU A 11 4.55 5.82 -3.35
C LEU A 11 3.98 4.41 -3.26
N VAL A 12 3.85 3.89 -2.04
CA VAL A 12 3.12 2.67 -1.72
C VAL A 12 1.77 3.08 -1.12
N ALA A 13 0.68 2.76 -1.80
CA ALA A 13 -0.66 3.10 -1.38
C ALA A 13 -1.32 1.92 -0.65
N TYR A 14 -1.78 2.10 0.59
CA TYR A 14 -2.58 1.10 1.28
C TYR A 14 -4.07 1.39 1.12
N VAL A 15 -4.84 0.37 0.79
CA VAL A 15 -6.31 0.45 0.65
C VAL A 15 -6.96 -0.73 1.38
N THR A 16 -7.93 -0.48 2.27
CA THR A 16 -8.75 -1.54 2.85
C THR A 16 -9.75 -2.04 1.80
N CYS A 17 -9.59 -3.29 1.36
CA CYS A 17 -10.46 -3.85 0.34
C CYS A 17 -11.86 -4.11 0.87
N GLY A 18 -12.88 -3.68 0.09
CA GLY A 18 -14.29 -3.77 0.49
C GLY A 18 -14.82 -2.54 1.22
N ASP A 19 -13.99 -1.50 1.37
CA ASP A 19 -14.40 -0.21 1.91
C ASP A 19 -14.42 0.86 0.80
N PRO A 20 -15.55 1.45 0.43
CA PRO A 20 -16.93 1.19 0.93
C PRO A 20 -17.56 -0.10 0.36
N ASP A 21 -17.04 -0.69 -0.70
CA ASP A 21 -17.39 -1.98 -1.29
C ASP A 21 -16.29 -2.44 -2.27
N VAL A 22 -16.34 -3.71 -2.71
CA VAL A 22 -15.30 -4.32 -3.56
C VAL A 22 -15.21 -3.65 -4.94
N THR A 23 -16.34 -3.28 -5.54
CA THR A 23 -16.36 -2.65 -6.86
C THR A 23 -15.76 -1.26 -6.82
N THR A 24 -16.10 -0.46 -5.80
CA THR A 24 -15.54 0.86 -5.58
C THR A 24 -14.04 0.75 -5.25
N THR A 25 -13.64 -0.24 -4.43
CA THR A 25 -12.23 -0.50 -4.12
C THR A 25 -11.40 -0.73 -5.38
N ARG A 26 -11.92 -1.51 -6.35
CA ARG A 26 -11.24 -1.70 -7.64
C ARG A 26 -11.00 -0.37 -8.35
N GLY A 27 -12.02 0.49 -8.41
CA GLY A 27 -11.88 1.84 -8.99
C GLY A 27 -10.84 2.69 -8.25
N ILE A 28 -10.81 2.61 -6.92
CA ILE A 28 -9.82 3.30 -6.08
C ILE A 28 -8.40 2.82 -6.38
N VAL A 29 -8.18 1.51 -6.46
CA VAL A 29 -6.86 0.92 -6.75
C VAL A 29 -6.37 1.34 -8.14
N LEU A 30 -7.23 1.29 -9.16
CA LEU A 30 -6.87 1.75 -10.50
C LEU A 30 -6.54 3.24 -10.51
N ALA A 31 -7.35 4.07 -9.86
CA ALA A 31 -7.11 5.50 -9.74
C ALA A 31 -5.82 5.83 -8.99
N ALA A 32 -5.47 5.06 -7.95
CA ALA A 32 -4.22 5.21 -7.22
C ALA A 32 -3.01 4.91 -8.12
N ILE A 33 -3.07 3.83 -8.90
CA ILE A 33 -2.00 3.46 -9.85
C ILE A 33 -1.86 4.53 -10.94
N ASP A 34 -2.96 4.99 -11.53
CA ASP A 34 -2.97 6.00 -12.58
C ASP A 34 -2.47 7.36 -12.08
N ALA A 35 -2.68 7.66 -10.80
CA ALA A 35 -2.14 8.85 -10.14
C ALA A 35 -0.66 8.74 -9.74
N GLY A 36 -0.02 7.58 -9.94
CA GLY A 36 1.41 7.38 -9.75
C GLY A 36 1.82 6.55 -8.54
N ALA A 37 0.91 5.80 -7.92
CA ALA A 37 1.31 4.78 -6.94
C ALA A 37 2.03 3.62 -7.64
N GLN A 38 3.28 3.35 -7.27
CA GLN A 38 4.08 2.26 -7.84
C GLN A 38 3.68 0.90 -7.28
N VAL A 39 3.26 0.87 -6.03
CA VAL A 39 2.82 -0.35 -5.33
C VAL A 39 1.50 -0.05 -4.62
N VAL A 40 0.56 -0.99 -4.66
CA VAL A 40 -0.66 -0.94 -3.86
C VAL A 40 -0.71 -2.13 -2.92
N GLU A 41 -0.87 -1.85 -1.64
CA GLU A 41 -1.14 -2.82 -0.59
C GLU A 41 -2.65 -3.03 -0.49
N LEU A 42 -3.09 -4.24 -0.83
CA LEU A 42 -4.48 -4.67 -0.79
C LEU A 42 -4.80 -5.23 0.60
N GLY A 43 -5.34 -4.37 1.47
CA GLY A 43 -5.68 -4.71 2.85
C GLY A 43 -6.86 -5.66 2.93
N VAL A 44 -6.61 -6.85 3.47
CA VAL A 44 -7.66 -7.85 3.77
C VAL A 44 -8.33 -7.44 5.08
N PRO A 45 -9.64 -7.16 5.11
CA PRO A 45 -10.30 -6.77 6.34
C PRO A 45 -10.29 -7.92 7.36
N PHE A 46 -10.04 -7.56 8.62
CA PHE A 46 -9.94 -8.51 9.73
C PHE A 46 -10.66 -7.97 10.97
N SER A 47 -11.26 -8.87 11.75
CA SER A 47 -12.08 -8.50 12.93
C SER A 47 -11.26 -8.01 14.11
N ASP A 48 -10.00 -8.46 14.23
CA ASP A 48 -9.13 -8.22 15.38
C ASP A 48 -7.81 -7.55 14.96
N PRO A 49 -7.87 -6.34 14.35
CA PRO A 49 -6.74 -5.72 13.68
C PRO A 49 -5.83 -4.97 14.67
N VAL A 50 -5.14 -5.72 15.54
CA VAL A 50 -4.33 -5.20 16.66
C VAL A 50 -3.16 -4.31 16.25
N ALA A 51 -2.69 -4.43 15.00
CA ALA A 51 -1.61 -3.60 14.47
C ALA A 51 -2.10 -2.32 13.79
N ASP A 52 -3.42 -2.17 13.57
CA ASP A 52 -3.98 -1.07 12.81
C ASP A 52 -4.45 0.09 13.69
N GLY A 53 -4.31 1.30 13.19
CA GLY A 53 -4.87 2.49 13.82
C GLY A 53 -6.38 2.61 13.60
N PRO A 54 -7.07 3.51 14.35
CA PRO A 54 -8.54 3.57 14.38
C PRO A 54 -9.17 3.88 13.02
N VAL A 55 -8.49 4.56 12.12
CA VAL A 55 -8.98 4.85 10.76
C VAL A 55 -9.09 3.55 9.95
N ILE A 56 -8.03 2.73 9.97
CA ILE A 56 -8.01 1.45 9.25
C ILE A 56 -8.95 0.44 9.90
N GLN A 57 -9.04 0.42 11.25
CA GLN A 57 -9.99 -0.43 11.97
C GLN A 57 -11.43 -0.17 11.52
N ARG A 58 -11.88 1.10 11.47
CA ARG A 58 -13.24 1.44 10.99
C ARG A 58 -13.47 1.04 9.54
N ALA A 59 -12.46 1.17 8.67
CA ALA A 59 -12.55 0.71 7.29
C ALA A 59 -12.71 -0.81 7.21
N SER A 60 -11.95 -1.57 8.01
CA SER A 60 -12.09 -3.03 8.13
C SER A 60 -13.47 -3.44 8.62
N GLU A 61 -14.03 -2.74 9.62
CA GLU A 61 -15.39 -2.99 10.09
C GLU A 61 -16.44 -2.79 8.99
N ARG A 62 -16.33 -1.71 8.18
CA ARG A 62 -17.24 -1.47 7.06
C ARG A 62 -17.11 -2.56 6.00
N ALA A 63 -15.89 -2.93 5.64
CA ALA A 63 -15.62 -3.99 4.67
C ALA A 63 -16.14 -5.36 5.13
N LEU A 64 -15.98 -5.70 6.41
CA LEU A 64 -16.53 -6.95 7.00
C LEU A 64 -18.06 -6.96 7.01
N LYS A 65 -18.71 -5.83 7.31
CA LYS A 65 -20.18 -5.70 7.22
C LYS A 65 -20.68 -5.94 5.79
N ASN A 66 -19.89 -5.61 4.77
CA ASN A 66 -20.18 -5.89 3.38
C ASN A 66 -19.83 -7.33 2.96
N GLY A 67 -19.36 -8.17 3.89
CA GLY A 67 -19.01 -9.56 3.63
C GLY A 67 -17.72 -9.76 2.86
N THR A 68 -16.80 -8.78 2.85
CA THR A 68 -15.54 -8.89 2.12
C THR A 68 -14.64 -9.96 2.69
N THR A 69 -14.10 -10.81 1.83
CA THR A 69 -13.25 -11.95 2.17
C THR A 69 -11.91 -11.89 1.45
N LEU A 70 -10.91 -12.63 1.94
CA LEU A 70 -9.61 -12.80 1.28
C LEU A 70 -9.75 -13.28 -0.18
N ALA A 71 -10.71 -14.17 -0.47
CA ALA A 71 -10.95 -14.63 -1.83
C ALA A 71 -11.39 -13.50 -2.77
N GLN A 72 -12.25 -12.60 -2.31
CA GLN A 72 -12.68 -11.42 -3.08
C GLN A 72 -11.54 -10.42 -3.27
N VAL A 73 -10.64 -10.27 -2.29
CA VAL A 73 -9.44 -9.44 -2.43
C VAL A 73 -8.50 -9.99 -3.51
N LEU A 74 -8.31 -11.31 -3.56
CA LEU A 74 -7.52 -11.96 -4.61
C LEU A 74 -8.18 -11.85 -5.99
N GLU A 75 -9.49 -11.92 -6.08
CA GLU A 75 -10.20 -11.70 -7.34
C GLU A 75 -10.08 -10.24 -7.80
N LEU A 76 -10.22 -9.27 -6.89
CA LEU A 76 -9.98 -7.86 -7.17
C LEU A 76 -8.56 -7.65 -7.71
N ALA A 77 -7.56 -8.27 -7.10
CA ALA A 77 -6.17 -8.21 -7.57
C ALA A 77 -6.03 -8.73 -9.01
N ARG A 78 -6.70 -9.85 -9.34
CA ARG A 78 -6.71 -10.41 -10.69
C ARG A 78 -7.31 -9.44 -11.72
N GLU A 79 -8.40 -8.77 -11.38
CA GLU A 79 -9.03 -7.78 -12.25
C GLU A 79 -8.16 -6.54 -12.45
N VAL A 80 -7.49 -6.07 -11.39
CA VAL A 80 -6.55 -4.95 -11.47
C VAL A 80 -5.34 -5.34 -12.33
N ARG A 81 -4.76 -6.53 -12.13
CA ARG A 81 -3.61 -7.02 -12.89
C ARG A 81 -3.88 -7.07 -14.39
N LYS A 82 -5.10 -7.48 -14.80
CA LYS A 82 -5.50 -7.49 -16.21
C LYS A 82 -5.48 -6.09 -16.83
N GLN A 83 -5.81 -5.05 -16.06
CA GLN A 83 -5.88 -3.67 -16.54
C GLN A 83 -4.58 -2.91 -16.37
N ARG A 84 -3.77 -3.27 -15.40
CA ARG A 84 -2.48 -2.63 -15.06
C ARG A 84 -1.40 -3.71 -14.85
N PRO A 85 -0.86 -4.27 -15.95
CA PRO A 85 0.08 -5.40 -15.88
C PRO A 85 1.35 -5.11 -15.08
N ASP A 86 1.80 -3.86 -15.07
CA ASP A 86 3.08 -3.46 -14.47
C ASP A 86 2.95 -2.91 -13.04
N ALA A 87 1.73 -2.78 -12.50
CA ALA A 87 1.53 -2.26 -11.16
C ALA A 87 2.03 -3.25 -10.09
N GLY A 88 2.71 -2.75 -9.05
CA GLY A 88 3.05 -3.56 -7.88
C GLY A 88 1.80 -3.84 -7.03
N LEU A 89 1.49 -5.11 -6.77
CA LEU A 89 0.34 -5.52 -5.94
C LEU A 89 0.80 -6.41 -4.80
N ILE A 90 0.55 -5.98 -3.56
CA ILE A 90 0.89 -6.73 -2.35
C ILE A 90 -0.39 -7.01 -1.55
N VAL A 91 -0.61 -8.27 -1.19
CA VAL A 91 -1.65 -8.61 -0.20
C VAL A 91 -1.15 -8.20 1.18
N PHE A 92 -1.91 -7.34 1.85
CA PHE A 92 -1.64 -6.96 3.24
C PHE A 92 -2.69 -7.62 4.14
N SER A 93 -2.25 -8.51 5.03
CA SER A 93 -3.16 -9.35 5.82
C SER A 93 -2.63 -9.63 7.21
N TYR A 94 -3.52 -10.18 8.04
CA TYR A 94 -3.17 -10.90 9.25
C TYR A 94 -3.01 -12.40 8.95
N LEU A 95 -2.38 -13.14 9.84
CA LEU A 95 -2.07 -14.57 9.64
C LEU A 95 -3.35 -15.43 9.66
N ASN A 96 -4.30 -15.11 10.52
CA ASN A 96 -5.51 -15.92 10.69
C ASN A 96 -6.35 -16.09 9.39
N PRO A 97 -6.67 -15.05 8.61
CA PRO A 97 -7.31 -15.20 7.30
C PRO A 97 -6.54 -16.14 6.35
N VAL A 98 -5.21 -16.08 6.37
CA VAL A 98 -4.34 -16.93 5.53
C VAL A 98 -4.39 -18.38 5.99
N LEU A 99 -4.29 -18.65 7.30
CA LEU A 99 -4.36 -19.99 7.86
C LEU A 99 -5.74 -20.63 7.66
N ARG A 100 -6.81 -19.83 7.74
CA ARG A 100 -8.18 -20.29 7.49
C ARG A 100 -8.38 -20.77 6.04
N LEU A 101 -7.74 -20.13 5.07
CA LEU A 101 -7.73 -20.58 3.68
C LEU A 101 -6.80 -21.80 3.50
N GLY A 102 -5.78 -21.91 4.33
CA GLY A 102 -4.66 -22.84 4.22
C GLY A 102 -3.49 -22.24 3.45
N LEU A 103 -2.31 -22.31 4.04
CA LEU A 103 -1.10 -21.64 3.53
C LEU A 103 -0.77 -21.97 2.06
N SER A 104 -0.79 -23.25 1.70
CA SER A 104 -0.51 -23.67 0.32
C SER A 104 -1.57 -23.17 -0.68
N ARG A 105 -2.84 -23.16 -0.26
CA ARG A 105 -3.95 -22.65 -1.08
C ARG A 105 -3.86 -21.14 -1.24
N PHE A 106 -3.51 -20.43 -0.17
CA PHE A 106 -3.27 -18.98 -0.22
C PHE A 106 -2.16 -18.64 -1.23
N CYS A 107 -0.99 -19.29 -1.12
CA CYS A 107 0.13 -19.01 -2.02
C CYS A 107 -0.20 -19.33 -3.48
N ALA A 108 -0.95 -20.42 -3.74
CA ALA A 108 -1.41 -20.74 -5.09
C ALA A 108 -2.38 -19.67 -5.62
N ALA A 109 -3.42 -19.35 -4.84
CA ALA A 109 -4.43 -18.35 -5.24
C ALA A 109 -3.82 -16.95 -5.39
N ALA A 110 -2.86 -16.57 -4.56
CA ALA A 110 -2.12 -15.31 -4.66
C ALA A 110 -1.32 -15.24 -5.98
N ALA A 111 -0.57 -16.28 -6.32
CA ALA A 111 0.17 -16.35 -7.57
C ALA A 111 -0.79 -16.28 -8.78
N ASP A 112 -1.87 -17.07 -8.76
CA ASP A 112 -2.88 -17.13 -9.83
C ASP A 112 -3.64 -15.80 -9.98
N SER A 113 -3.75 -15.00 -8.92
CA SER A 113 -4.37 -13.66 -8.97
C SER A 113 -3.43 -12.58 -9.51
N GLY A 114 -2.16 -12.90 -9.69
CA GLY A 114 -1.15 -11.99 -10.22
C GLY A 114 -0.65 -10.94 -9.21
N VAL A 115 -0.79 -11.17 -7.89
CA VAL A 115 -0.09 -10.35 -6.89
C VAL A 115 1.39 -10.68 -6.89
N ASP A 116 2.22 -9.70 -6.56
CA ASP A 116 3.67 -9.86 -6.53
C ASP A 116 4.15 -10.47 -5.22
N GLY A 117 3.35 -10.38 -4.16
CA GLY A 117 3.72 -10.90 -2.85
C GLY A 117 2.71 -10.60 -1.76
N ALA A 118 3.13 -10.82 -0.51
CA ALA A 118 2.30 -10.52 0.65
C ALA A 118 3.12 -10.01 1.85
N LEU A 119 2.46 -9.21 2.67
CA LEU A 119 2.85 -8.77 3.99
C LEU A 119 1.83 -9.31 4.99
N ILE A 120 2.29 -10.08 5.97
CA ILE A 120 1.46 -10.61 7.06
C ILE A 120 1.91 -9.92 8.35
N THR A 121 1.05 -9.05 8.89
CA THR A 121 1.42 -8.09 9.94
C THR A 121 1.83 -8.73 11.26
N ASP A 122 1.18 -9.83 11.62
CA ASP A 122 1.37 -10.56 12.88
C ASP A 122 2.21 -11.84 12.73
N LEU A 123 2.81 -12.08 11.54
CA LEU A 123 3.73 -13.19 11.33
C LEU A 123 5.18 -12.73 11.56
N THR A 124 5.78 -13.21 12.65
CA THR A 124 7.17 -12.92 12.97
C THR A 124 8.14 -13.70 12.06
N VAL A 125 9.31 -13.12 11.80
CA VAL A 125 10.34 -13.80 11.00
C VAL A 125 10.81 -15.12 11.63
N GLU A 126 10.66 -15.25 12.95
CA GLU A 126 11.00 -16.41 13.74
C GLU A 126 10.10 -17.60 13.45
N GLU A 127 8.84 -17.35 13.12
CA GLU A 127 7.79 -18.38 12.90
C GLU A 127 7.46 -18.58 11.42
N ALA A 128 8.08 -17.78 10.53
CA ALA A 128 7.72 -17.71 9.11
C ALA A 128 8.26 -18.87 8.26
N GLY A 129 8.86 -19.92 8.83
CA GLY A 129 9.56 -20.97 8.07
C GLY A 129 8.71 -21.61 6.95
N ASP A 130 7.50 -22.05 7.27
CA ASP A 130 6.58 -22.68 6.32
C ASP A 130 6.06 -21.68 5.29
N TYR A 131 5.73 -20.46 5.74
CA TYR A 131 5.30 -19.37 4.88
C TYR A 131 6.38 -19.02 3.85
N LEU A 132 7.62 -18.85 4.28
CA LEU A 132 8.74 -18.55 3.38
C LEU A 132 8.96 -19.63 2.32
N ARG A 133 8.84 -20.92 2.70
CA ARG A 133 8.97 -22.03 1.74
C ARG A 133 7.83 -22.00 0.71
N ALA A 134 6.58 -21.80 1.16
CA ALA A 134 5.42 -21.80 0.29
C ALA A 134 5.41 -20.60 -0.67
N MET A 135 5.76 -19.40 -0.19
CA MET A 135 5.87 -18.17 -1.01
C MET A 135 6.99 -18.32 -2.04
N ARG A 136 8.17 -18.84 -1.64
CA ARG A 136 9.29 -19.05 -2.54
C ARG A 136 8.97 -20.05 -3.66
N ALA A 137 8.24 -21.12 -3.36
CA ALA A 137 7.81 -22.12 -4.36
C ALA A 137 6.89 -21.52 -5.45
N ARG A 138 6.31 -20.34 -5.20
CA ARG A 138 5.45 -19.60 -6.13
C ARG A 138 6.09 -18.29 -6.62
N GLU A 139 7.37 -18.07 -6.34
CA GLU A 139 8.13 -16.87 -6.70
C GLU A 139 7.52 -15.55 -6.17
N LEU A 140 6.68 -15.64 -5.11
CA LEU A 140 6.06 -14.50 -4.47
C LEU A 140 7.03 -13.79 -3.53
N ALA A 141 6.94 -12.45 -3.49
CA ALA A 141 7.67 -11.62 -2.56
C ALA A 141 7.11 -11.77 -1.14
N THR A 142 8.02 -11.72 -0.15
CA THR A 142 7.71 -11.76 1.28
C THR A 142 8.15 -10.45 1.92
N VAL A 143 7.21 -9.62 2.34
CA VAL A 143 7.50 -8.33 2.98
C VAL A 143 7.40 -8.49 4.49
N PHE A 144 8.47 -8.12 5.22
CA PHE A 144 8.49 -8.16 6.67
C PHE A 144 8.60 -6.77 7.27
N LEU A 145 7.98 -6.63 8.44
CA LEU A 145 8.00 -5.40 9.23
C LEU A 145 9.28 -5.33 10.07
N ALA A 146 9.96 -4.20 10.02
CA ALA A 146 11.05 -3.84 10.92
C ALA A 146 10.65 -2.63 11.75
N ALA A 147 10.90 -2.66 13.06
CA ALA A 147 10.58 -1.59 13.99
C ALA A 147 11.85 -0.99 14.62
N PRO A 148 11.83 0.26 15.11
CA PRO A 148 12.97 0.88 15.81
C PRO A 148 13.47 0.04 16.98
N THR A 149 12.57 -0.67 17.66
CA THR A 149 12.86 -1.58 18.76
C THR A 149 13.50 -2.91 18.35
N SER A 150 13.57 -3.21 17.04
CA SER A 150 14.22 -4.43 16.55
C SER A 150 15.73 -4.36 16.79
N THR A 151 16.31 -5.42 17.38
CA THR A 151 17.77 -5.54 17.52
C THR A 151 18.43 -5.72 16.15
N ASP A 152 19.70 -5.41 16.01
CA ASP A 152 20.45 -5.59 14.76
C ASP A 152 20.45 -7.06 14.29
N GLN A 153 20.50 -8.01 15.24
CA GLN A 153 20.36 -9.44 14.91
C GLN A 153 19.00 -9.75 14.29
N ARG A 154 17.91 -9.19 14.81
CA ARG A 154 16.57 -9.34 14.24
C ARG A 154 16.43 -8.63 12.90
N LEU A 155 16.97 -7.43 12.73
CA LEU A 155 17.02 -6.71 11.45
C LEU A 155 17.75 -7.54 10.37
N LYS A 156 18.84 -8.20 10.71
CA LYS A 156 19.55 -9.12 9.80
C LYS A 156 18.66 -10.29 9.36
N ARG A 157 17.90 -10.88 10.29
CA ARG A 157 16.94 -11.98 9.97
C ARG A 157 15.79 -11.50 9.11
N ILE A 158 15.20 -10.34 9.43
CA ILE A 158 14.15 -9.69 8.63
C ILE A 158 14.66 -9.43 7.21
N ALA A 159 15.84 -8.84 7.06
CA ALA A 159 16.45 -8.56 5.77
C ALA A 159 16.67 -9.84 4.94
N ALA A 160 17.13 -10.92 5.56
CA ALA A 160 17.36 -12.21 4.89
C ALA A 160 16.07 -12.94 4.48
N ALA A 161 14.98 -12.75 5.23
CA ALA A 161 13.67 -13.34 4.96
C ALA A 161 12.85 -12.52 3.96
N SER A 162 13.13 -11.23 3.83
CA SER A 162 12.39 -10.32 2.94
C SER A 162 12.78 -10.54 1.48
N ARG A 163 11.79 -10.38 0.60
CA ARG A 163 11.92 -10.33 -0.86
C ARG A 163 10.96 -9.27 -1.39
N GLY A 164 11.39 -8.50 -2.39
CA GLY A 164 10.65 -7.36 -2.88
C GLY A 164 11.11 -6.08 -2.18
N PHE A 165 10.69 -5.87 -0.94
CA PHE A 165 11.14 -4.75 -0.11
C PHE A 165 11.06 -5.08 1.38
N VAL A 166 11.65 -4.23 2.22
CA VAL A 166 11.50 -4.26 3.69
C VAL A 166 10.61 -3.11 4.11
N TYR A 167 9.64 -3.37 4.96
CA TYR A 167 8.75 -2.34 5.49
C TYR A 167 9.27 -1.85 6.85
N ALA A 168 9.77 -0.63 6.90
CA ALA A 168 10.19 0.03 8.15
C ALA A 168 8.99 0.77 8.74
N VAL A 169 8.45 0.24 9.84
CA VAL A 169 7.40 0.94 10.61
C VAL A 169 8.06 1.88 11.59
N SER A 170 7.51 3.08 11.74
CA SER A 170 7.85 3.93 12.87
C SER A 170 6.89 3.63 14.03
N ARG A 171 7.32 3.94 15.26
CA ARG A 171 6.41 3.90 16.40
C ARG A 171 5.24 4.86 16.16
N THR A 172 4.09 4.34 15.82
CA THR A 172 2.82 5.02 16.02
C THR A 172 2.43 4.91 17.50
N GLY A 173 3.27 5.46 18.38
CA GLY A 173 2.95 5.59 19.78
C GLY A 173 2.39 6.98 20.02
N VAL A 174 1.33 7.08 20.80
CA VAL A 174 0.63 8.29 21.24
C VAL A 174 1.49 9.30 22.01
N THR A 175 2.83 9.21 22.02
CA THR A 175 3.71 9.98 22.91
C THR A 175 5.05 10.38 22.28
N GLY A 176 5.10 10.79 21.02
CA GLY A 176 6.31 11.35 20.41
C GLY A 176 5.97 12.52 19.51
N THR A 177 6.87 13.50 19.42
CA THR A 177 6.75 14.55 18.41
C THR A 177 6.99 13.95 17.03
N ARG A 178 6.47 14.59 15.98
CA ARG A 178 6.68 14.15 14.61
C ARG A 178 8.17 14.07 14.24
N GLU A 179 8.98 15.00 14.73
CA GLU A 179 10.42 15.06 14.50
C GLU A 179 11.14 13.84 15.09
N GLU A 180 10.73 13.38 16.28
CA GLU A 180 11.25 12.15 16.91
C GLU A 180 10.90 10.92 16.07
N VAL A 181 9.68 10.86 15.54
CA VAL A 181 9.22 9.75 14.69
C VAL A 181 10.02 9.67 13.38
N ALA A 182 10.30 10.80 12.75
CA ALA A 182 11.12 10.87 11.54
C ALA A 182 12.59 10.49 11.83
N ALA A 183 13.15 10.91 12.96
CA ALA A 183 14.50 10.54 13.38
C ALA A 183 14.64 9.04 13.64
N ASP A 184 13.67 8.42 14.33
CA ASP A 184 13.62 6.98 14.58
C ASP A 184 13.54 6.18 13.28
N ALA A 185 12.72 6.64 12.31
CA ALA A 185 12.60 6.01 11.01
C ALA A 185 13.91 6.11 10.21
N ARG A 186 14.56 7.24 10.22
CA ARG A 186 15.87 7.47 9.56
C ARG A 186 16.96 6.57 10.14
N ASP A 187 17.02 6.45 11.48
CA ASP A 187 17.97 5.53 12.15
C ASP A 187 17.68 4.07 11.79
N LEU A 188 16.41 3.65 11.82
CA LEU A 188 16.01 2.29 11.43
C LEU A 188 16.41 1.97 9.99
N VAL A 189 16.18 2.86 9.04
CA VAL A 189 16.60 2.68 7.66
C VAL A 189 18.13 2.56 7.55
N ARG A 190 18.88 3.43 8.24
CA ARG A 190 20.34 3.36 8.28
C ARG A 190 20.84 2.02 8.84
N ARG A 191 20.19 1.47 9.86
CA ARG A 191 20.52 0.16 10.44
C ARG A 191 20.19 -0.98 9.48
N LEU A 192 19.03 -0.94 8.82
CA LEU A 192 18.62 -1.93 7.82
C LEU A 192 19.58 -1.98 6.62
N ARG A 193 20.08 -0.83 6.17
CA ARG A 193 21.04 -0.74 5.04
C ARG A 193 22.34 -1.52 5.28
N LYS A 194 22.70 -1.82 6.53
CA LYS A 194 23.83 -2.69 6.84
C LYS A 194 23.59 -4.15 6.43
N PHE A 195 22.34 -4.57 6.30
CA PHE A 195 21.94 -5.97 6.09
C PHE A 195 21.24 -6.24 4.77
N THR A 196 20.77 -5.21 4.05
CA THR A 196 20.04 -5.42 2.80
C THR A 196 20.28 -4.31 1.78
N ARG A 197 20.18 -4.71 0.48
CA ARG A 197 20.08 -3.80 -0.67
C ARG A 197 18.65 -3.72 -1.22
N LEU A 198 17.71 -4.45 -0.64
CA LEU A 198 16.30 -4.35 -1.02
C LEU A 198 15.81 -2.91 -0.81
N PRO A 199 14.82 -2.45 -1.59
CA PRO A 199 14.12 -1.22 -1.28
C PRO A 199 13.59 -1.24 0.15
N ILE A 200 13.64 -0.08 0.82
CA ILE A 200 13.07 0.10 2.15
C ILE A 200 11.94 1.11 2.03
N ALA A 201 10.72 0.64 2.32
CA ALA A 201 9.53 1.48 2.38
C ALA A 201 9.27 1.91 3.83
N VAL A 202 8.93 3.17 4.04
CA VAL A 202 8.71 3.73 5.38
C VAL A 202 7.27 4.21 5.52
N GLY A 203 6.59 3.78 6.60
CA GLY A 203 5.24 4.19 6.94
C GLY A 203 5.17 4.87 8.30
N PHE A 204 4.82 6.17 8.35
CA PHE A 204 4.61 6.93 9.59
C PHE A 204 3.68 8.14 9.41
N GLY A 205 2.43 7.92 9.10
CA GLY A 205 1.45 9.01 9.06
C GLY A 205 1.74 10.07 8.00
N ILE A 206 2.23 9.66 6.83
CA ILE A 206 2.51 10.53 5.69
C ILE A 206 1.18 11.03 5.12
N SER A 207 0.98 12.35 5.13
CA SER A 207 -0.28 12.98 4.72
C SER A 207 -0.09 14.29 3.95
N THR A 208 1.14 14.79 3.80
CA THR A 208 1.45 16.02 3.07
C THR A 208 2.61 15.82 2.11
N PRO A 209 2.74 16.66 1.05
CA PRO A 209 3.88 16.62 0.13
C PRO A 209 5.23 16.79 0.85
N ALA A 210 5.29 17.63 1.88
CA ALA A 210 6.50 17.81 2.68
C ALA A 210 6.92 16.52 3.39
N HIS A 211 5.96 15.78 3.95
CA HIS A 211 6.22 14.48 4.58
C HIS A 211 6.71 13.44 3.58
N PHE A 212 6.13 13.42 2.38
CA PHE A 212 6.54 12.52 1.33
C PHE A 212 7.97 12.82 0.87
N ALA A 213 8.30 14.10 0.66
CA ALA A 213 9.64 14.54 0.27
C ALA A 213 10.69 14.20 1.34
N GLU A 214 10.37 14.43 2.62
CA GLU A 214 11.26 14.09 3.75
C GLU A 214 11.64 12.61 3.77
N VAL A 215 10.68 11.70 3.52
CA VAL A 215 10.97 10.26 3.42
C VAL A 215 11.96 9.99 2.28
N GLY A 216 11.80 10.67 1.16
CA GLY A 216 12.68 10.54 -0.01
C GLY A 216 14.16 10.87 0.25
N GLU A 217 14.47 11.60 1.32
CA GLU A 217 15.87 11.89 1.68
C GLU A 217 16.62 10.67 2.21
N PHE A 218 15.92 9.64 2.73
CA PHE A 218 16.56 8.52 3.41
C PHE A 218 16.02 7.13 3.09
N ALA A 219 14.83 7.04 2.47
CA ALA A 219 14.18 5.77 2.12
C ALA A 219 13.88 5.67 0.63
N ASP A 220 13.57 4.46 0.14
CA ASP A 220 13.26 4.24 -1.27
C ASP A 220 11.78 4.47 -1.58
N ALA A 221 10.92 4.32 -0.57
CA ALA A 221 9.49 4.48 -0.72
C ALA A 221 8.81 5.00 0.54
N ALA A 222 7.68 5.66 0.34
CA ALA A 222 6.80 6.16 1.38
C ALA A 222 5.46 5.42 1.32
N VAL A 223 5.03 4.84 2.45
CA VAL A 223 3.74 4.16 2.56
C VAL A 223 2.69 5.13 3.08
N VAL A 224 1.62 5.27 2.32
CA VAL A 224 0.48 6.13 2.64
C VAL A 224 -0.76 5.27 2.85
N GLY A 225 -1.16 5.12 4.10
CA GLY A 225 -2.32 4.29 4.49
C GLY A 225 -3.47 5.15 5.03
N SER A 226 -3.38 5.55 6.29
CA SER A 226 -4.49 6.24 6.97
C SER A 226 -5.01 7.47 6.25
N ALA A 227 -4.14 8.25 5.57
CA ALA A 227 -4.56 9.42 4.80
C ALA A 227 -5.43 9.02 3.59
N ILE A 228 -5.08 7.92 2.88
CA ILE A 228 -5.87 7.39 1.77
C ILE A 228 -7.21 6.87 2.29
N VAL A 229 -7.20 6.05 3.34
CA VAL A 229 -8.44 5.48 3.92
C VAL A 229 -9.35 6.59 4.45
N GLN A 230 -8.80 7.64 5.05
CA GLN A 230 -9.58 8.80 5.48
C GLN A 230 -10.16 9.58 4.30
N ALA A 231 -9.42 9.76 3.21
CA ALA A 231 -9.92 10.40 1.99
C ALA A 231 -11.09 9.60 1.39
N ILE A 232 -11.02 8.27 1.39
CA ILE A 232 -12.10 7.38 0.97
C ILE A 232 -13.35 7.58 1.84
N GLU A 233 -13.17 7.54 3.18
CA GLU A 233 -14.26 7.72 4.16
C GLU A 233 -14.98 9.06 3.98
N GLN A 234 -14.23 10.15 3.78
CA GLN A 234 -14.76 11.51 3.62
C GLN A 234 -15.43 11.76 2.27
N ALA A 235 -14.88 11.19 1.19
CA ALA A 235 -15.41 11.39 -0.15
C ALA A 235 -16.67 10.58 -0.45
N GLY A 236 -16.84 9.46 0.26
CA GLY A 236 -17.94 8.52 0.00
C GLY A 236 -17.76 7.76 -1.32
N ARG A 237 -18.67 6.82 -1.56
CA ARG A 237 -18.59 5.81 -2.63
C ARG A 237 -18.29 6.40 -4.01
N GLU A 238 -19.03 7.41 -4.42
CA GLU A 238 -18.98 7.93 -5.80
C GLU A 238 -17.68 8.68 -6.09
N ARG A 239 -17.16 9.42 -5.09
CA ARG A 239 -16.00 10.29 -5.26
C ARG A 239 -14.69 9.68 -4.74
N ALA A 240 -14.73 8.54 -4.06
CA ALA A 240 -13.54 7.93 -3.46
C ALA A 240 -12.39 7.71 -4.47
N PRO A 241 -12.59 7.18 -5.69
CA PRO A 241 -11.51 7.01 -6.65
C PRO A 241 -10.84 8.34 -7.03
N GLN A 242 -11.65 9.38 -7.27
CA GLN A 242 -11.14 10.72 -7.60
C GLN A 242 -10.39 11.34 -6.43
N ALA A 243 -10.93 11.26 -5.21
CA ALA A 243 -10.30 11.81 -4.02
C ALA A 243 -8.93 11.18 -3.74
N VAL A 244 -8.80 9.86 -3.96
CA VAL A 244 -7.51 9.16 -3.82
C VAL A 244 -6.53 9.59 -4.90
N ALA A 245 -6.95 9.73 -6.14
CA ALA A 245 -6.09 10.22 -7.22
C ALA A 245 -5.59 11.65 -6.94
N GLU A 246 -6.48 12.54 -6.49
CA GLU A 246 -6.13 13.92 -6.12
C GLU A 246 -5.11 13.97 -4.97
N LEU A 247 -5.32 13.15 -3.93
CA LEU A 247 -4.39 13.05 -2.80
C LEU A 247 -3.01 12.56 -3.26
N ILE A 248 -2.94 11.48 -4.04
CA ILE A 248 -1.68 10.92 -4.52
C ILE A 248 -0.95 11.93 -5.42
N SER A 249 -1.65 12.55 -6.38
CA SER A 249 -1.09 13.59 -7.24
C SER A 249 -0.54 14.78 -6.43
N SER A 250 -1.25 15.19 -5.38
CA SER A 250 -0.78 16.22 -4.46
C SER A 250 0.50 15.81 -3.74
N LEU A 251 0.55 14.58 -3.18
CA LEU A 251 1.73 14.06 -2.48
C LEU A 251 2.96 14.00 -3.38
N LEU A 252 2.77 13.62 -4.65
CA LEU A 252 3.83 13.56 -5.67
C LEU A 252 4.23 14.92 -6.25
N GLY A 253 3.59 16.02 -5.81
CA GLY A 253 3.86 17.37 -6.32
C GLY A 253 3.40 17.59 -7.77
N GLN A 254 2.57 16.71 -8.30
CA GLN A 254 1.97 16.85 -9.63
C GLN A 254 0.85 17.89 -9.54
N ARG A 255 1.09 19.10 -10.05
CA ARG A 255 0.02 20.12 -10.15
C ARG A 255 -1.04 19.61 -11.12
N GLN A 256 -2.33 19.80 -10.77
CA GLN A 256 -3.47 19.57 -11.65
C GLN A 256 -3.36 20.44 -12.92
N SER A 257 -2.64 19.96 -13.94
CA SER A 257 -2.57 20.62 -15.25
C SER A 257 -3.69 20.17 -16.20
N THR A 258 -4.50 19.19 -15.83
CA THR A 258 -5.42 18.49 -16.76
C THR A 258 -6.88 18.94 -16.73
N LEU A 259 -7.31 19.80 -15.79
CA LEU A 259 -8.71 20.31 -15.78
C LEU A 259 -8.91 21.58 -16.59
N LYS A 260 -7.85 22.30 -16.98
CA LYS A 260 -7.96 23.50 -17.82
C LYS A 260 -7.99 23.22 -19.33
N GLU A 261 -7.39 22.14 -19.80
CA GLU A 261 -7.35 21.86 -21.25
C GLU A 261 -8.69 21.35 -21.79
N HIS A 262 -9.46 20.55 -21.03
CA HIS A 262 -10.79 20.11 -21.48
C HIS A 262 -11.84 21.25 -21.48
N SER A 263 -11.70 22.25 -20.62
CA SER A 263 -12.56 23.43 -20.62
C SER A 263 -12.25 24.38 -21.80
N ALA A 264 -10.98 24.50 -22.18
CA ALA A 264 -10.57 25.37 -23.30
C ALA A 264 -11.02 24.81 -24.67
N ILE A 265 -10.98 23.48 -24.85
CA ILE A 265 -11.40 22.82 -26.11
C ILE A 265 -12.92 22.87 -26.25
N SER A 266 -13.69 22.74 -25.17
CA SER A 266 -15.16 22.88 -25.20
C SER A 266 -15.61 24.30 -25.55
N THR A 267 -14.91 25.32 -25.09
CA THR A 267 -15.25 26.73 -25.35
C THR A 267 -14.94 27.12 -26.80
N GLN A 268 -13.88 26.59 -27.42
CA GLN A 268 -13.55 26.84 -28.82
C GLN A 268 -14.52 26.19 -29.82
N HIS A 269 -15.09 25.01 -29.47
CA HIS A 269 -16.11 24.35 -30.32
C HIS A 269 -17.47 25.06 -30.29
N SER A 270 -17.83 25.72 -29.17
CA SER A 270 -19.07 26.48 -29.05
C SER A 270 -19.04 27.83 -29.78
N ALA A 271 -17.85 28.45 -29.91
CA ALA A 271 -17.67 29.73 -30.60
C ALA A 271 -17.75 29.59 -32.14
N LYS A 272 -17.30 28.46 -32.69
CA LYS A 272 -17.34 28.19 -34.15
C LYS A 272 -18.73 27.84 -34.70
N ARG A 273 -19.72 27.52 -33.86
CA ARG A 273 -21.10 27.20 -34.26
C ARG A 273 -22.07 28.42 -34.26
N ARG A 274 -21.58 29.60 -33.88
CA ARG A 274 -22.39 30.84 -33.87
C ARG A 274 -21.99 31.83 -34.96
N SER A 275 -21.14 31.44 -35.90
CA SER A 275 -20.71 32.28 -37.03
C SER A 275 -20.92 31.55 -38.36
N CYS A 276 -22.11 31.00 -38.57
CA CYS A 276 -22.66 30.62 -39.87
C CYS A 276 -24.15 30.86 -39.89
#